data_fe1056edc9faaa8e3e088675bc8f4f51
#
_entry.id   fe1056edc9faaa8e3e088675bc8f4f51
#
_cell.length_a   1.000
_cell.length_b   1.000
_cell.length_c   1.000
_cell.angle_alpha   90.00
_cell.angle_beta   90.00
_cell.angle_gamma   90.00
#
_symmetry.space_group_name_H-M   'P 1'
#
loop_
_entity.id
_entity.type
_entity.pdbx_description
1 polymer ?
#
loop_
_entity_poly.entity_id
_entity_poly.type
_entity_poly.pdbx_seq_one_letter_code
_entity_poly.pdbx_strand_id
1 'polypeptide(L)'
;LANVGMNHLASDKIPPRLGNQHPNIVPYQVFAGEGEQHFILACGNDSQFAKLCDVLAVDWHTDERFATNPQRVANRELLCGELTKHFAKQSRTYWLEVLDQAGIPCGAIHNVAEALAMPQAQAREMIVNFTEQGSPVRALGNPIKLSASPVTYRTPPPKLSEHTDSTLADLGYDSEMIAKLKADGIV
;
A
#
# COMPACT_ATOMS: atom_id res chain seq x y z
N LEU A 1 12.76 7.56 -10.24
CA LEU A 1 13.52 8.78 -10.61
C LEU A 1 12.93 9.56 -11.80
N ALA A 2 11.93 9.03 -12.53
CA ALA A 2 11.44 9.67 -13.77
C ALA A 2 11.01 11.14 -13.55
N ASN A 3 10.14 11.43 -12.59
CA ASN A 3 9.71 12.81 -12.35
C ASN A 3 10.78 13.65 -11.64
N VAL A 4 11.27 13.16 -10.51
CA VAL A 4 12.17 13.93 -9.63
C VAL A 4 13.53 14.13 -10.29
N GLY A 5 14.07 13.10 -10.98
CA GLY A 5 15.30 13.22 -11.73
C GLY A 5 15.20 14.18 -12.89
N MET A 6 14.09 14.12 -13.67
CA MET A 6 13.87 15.07 -14.78
C MET A 6 13.66 16.51 -14.30
N ASN A 7 13.00 16.70 -13.15
CA ASN A 7 12.88 18.04 -12.56
C ASN A 7 14.25 18.61 -12.21
N HIS A 8 15.17 17.81 -11.66
CA HIS A 8 16.55 18.24 -11.40
C HIS A 8 17.30 18.58 -12.69
N LEU A 9 17.29 17.68 -13.67
CA LEU A 9 17.97 17.89 -14.95
C LEU A 9 17.47 19.12 -15.72
N ALA A 10 16.19 19.47 -15.57
CA ALA A 10 15.58 20.62 -16.23
C ALA A 10 15.77 21.95 -15.48
N SER A 11 16.09 21.94 -14.19
CA SER A 11 16.10 23.15 -13.35
C SER A 11 17.36 23.34 -12.53
N ASP A 12 18.27 22.37 -12.49
CA ASP A 12 19.44 22.29 -11.61
C ASP A 12 19.12 22.39 -10.08
N LYS A 13 17.84 22.35 -9.72
CA LYS A 13 17.42 22.39 -8.32
C LYS A 13 17.48 21.01 -7.68
N ILE A 14 18.02 20.94 -6.46
CA ILE A 14 17.99 19.70 -5.68
C ILE A 14 16.57 19.49 -5.13
N PRO A 15 15.92 18.36 -5.46
CA PRO A 15 14.58 18.07 -4.98
C PRO A 15 14.55 17.93 -3.44
N PRO A 16 13.62 18.59 -2.75
CA PRO A 16 13.42 18.41 -1.31
C PRO A 16 12.74 17.08 -0.99
N ARG A 17 12.70 16.71 0.29
CA ARG A 17 11.88 15.61 0.78
C ARG A 17 10.42 16.04 0.80
N LEU A 18 9.58 15.38 0.02
CA LEU A 18 8.14 15.68 -0.10
C LEU A 18 7.24 14.64 0.59
N GLY A 19 7.81 13.62 1.26
CA GLY A 19 7.03 12.53 1.84
C GLY A 19 6.22 11.79 0.78
N ASN A 20 4.90 11.77 0.94
CA ASN A 20 3.98 11.15 -0.03
C ASN A 20 3.39 12.13 -1.06
N GLN A 21 3.83 13.40 -1.08
CA GLN A 21 3.33 14.42 -1.99
C GLN A 21 3.90 14.26 -3.41
N HIS A 22 3.06 14.43 -4.42
CA HIS A 22 3.53 14.49 -5.81
C HIS A 22 4.26 15.82 -6.06
N PRO A 23 5.48 15.82 -6.66
CA PRO A 23 6.25 17.06 -6.84
C PRO A 23 5.57 18.11 -7.73
N ASN A 24 4.88 17.68 -8.79
CA ASN A 24 4.42 18.55 -9.87
C ASN A 24 2.88 18.65 -9.99
N ILE A 25 2.14 17.97 -9.14
CA ILE A 25 0.65 17.93 -9.18
C ILE A 25 0.10 18.20 -7.78
N VAL A 26 -0.88 19.08 -7.69
CA VAL A 26 -1.56 19.45 -6.43
C VAL A 26 -3.06 19.63 -6.66
N PRO A 27 -3.90 19.04 -5.78
CA PRO A 27 -3.57 18.15 -4.67
C PRO A 27 -3.33 16.71 -5.12
N TYR A 28 -2.19 16.13 -4.73
CA TYR A 28 -1.91 14.72 -4.93
C TYR A 28 -1.04 14.23 -3.75
N GLN A 29 -1.70 13.75 -2.71
CA GLN A 29 -1.08 13.28 -1.47
C GLN A 29 -2.08 12.56 -0.58
N VAL A 30 -1.60 12.07 0.57
CA VAL A 30 -2.43 11.52 1.64
C VAL A 30 -3.06 12.64 2.45
N PHE A 31 -4.36 12.50 2.75
CA PHE A 31 -5.12 13.31 3.68
C PHE A 31 -5.75 12.43 4.76
N ALA A 32 -6.18 13.04 5.85
CA ALA A 32 -6.91 12.37 6.91
C ALA A 32 -8.38 12.82 6.90
N GLY A 33 -9.31 11.86 6.99
CA GLY A 33 -10.68 12.10 7.35
C GLY A 33 -10.86 12.21 8.86
N GLU A 34 -12.10 12.28 9.31
CA GLU A 34 -12.44 12.25 10.73
C GLU A 34 -11.83 11.03 11.43
N GLY A 35 -11.32 11.18 12.66
CA GLY A 35 -10.68 10.10 13.41
C GLY A 35 -9.36 9.62 12.82
N GLU A 36 -8.64 10.46 12.10
CA GLU A 36 -7.34 10.20 11.48
C GLU A 36 -7.33 9.00 10.49
N GLN A 37 -8.47 8.67 9.93
CA GLN A 37 -8.55 7.65 8.88
C GLN A 37 -8.01 8.19 7.57
N HIS A 38 -6.83 7.70 7.17
CA HIS A 38 -6.10 8.21 6.02
C HIS A 38 -6.61 7.67 4.68
N PHE A 39 -6.57 8.52 3.66
CA PHE A 39 -6.81 8.18 2.26
C PHE A 39 -5.90 8.99 1.34
N ILE A 40 -5.60 8.47 0.15
CA ILE A 40 -4.90 9.21 -0.89
C ILE A 40 -5.91 9.89 -1.80
N LEU A 41 -5.63 11.14 -2.15
CA LEU A 41 -6.31 11.89 -3.20
C LEU A 41 -5.32 12.14 -4.33
N ALA A 42 -5.70 11.86 -5.58
CA ALA A 42 -4.87 12.06 -6.76
C ALA A 42 -5.62 12.93 -7.79
N CYS A 43 -5.73 14.23 -7.51
CA CYS A 43 -6.36 15.19 -8.40
C CYS A 43 -5.35 15.64 -9.47
N GLY A 44 -5.38 15.00 -10.64
CA GLY A 44 -4.31 15.04 -11.64
C GLY A 44 -4.35 16.22 -12.61
N ASN A 45 -5.46 16.97 -12.69
CA ASN A 45 -5.63 18.07 -13.64
C ASN A 45 -6.66 19.10 -13.18
N ASP A 46 -6.78 20.21 -13.93
CA ASP A 46 -7.64 21.33 -13.54
C ASP A 46 -9.14 20.98 -13.58
N SER A 47 -9.58 20.10 -14.49
CA SER A 47 -10.97 19.67 -14.52
C SER A 47 -11.35 18.77 -13.34
N GLN A 48 -10.45 17.92 -12.87
CA GLN A 48 -10.64 17.15 -11.64
C GLN A 48 -10.62 18.07 -10.41
N PHE A 49 -9.80 19.11 -10.42
CA PHE A 49 -9.80 20.09 -9.35
C PHE A 49 -11.11 20.90 -9.28
N ALA A 50 -11.69 21.29 -10.42
CA ALA A 50 -13.01 21.92 -10.44
C ALA A 50 -14.08 21.00 -9.82
N LYS A 51 -14.11 19.72 -10.21
CA LYS A 51 -15.03 18.74 -9.60
C LYS A 51 -14.78 18.57 -8.09
N LEU A 52 -13.53 18.60 -7.65
CA LEU A 52 -13.22 18.58 -6.22
C LEU A 52 -13.79 19.79 -5.49
N CYS A 53 -13.69 20.98 -6.08
CA CYS A 53 -14.30 22.19 -5.54
C CYS A 53 -15.83 22.04 -5.43
N ASP A 54 -16.48 21.48 -6.44
CA ASP A 54 -17.92 21.20 -6.41
C ASP A 54 -18.29 20.26 -5.24
N VAL A 55 -17.55 19.15 -5.07
CA VAL A 55 -17.73 18.20 -3.97
C VAL A 55 -17.56 18.86 -2.60
N LEU A 56 -16.63 19.79 -2.48
CA LEU A 56 -16.35 20.52 -1.24
C LEU A 56 -17.25 21.75 -1.03
N ALA A 57 -18.06 22.11 -2.02
CA ALA A 57 -18.88 23.34 -2.07
C ALA A 57 -18.03 24.62 -1.84
N VAL A 58 -16.93 24.76 -2.63
CA VAL A 58 -16.01 25.90 -2.60
C VAL A 58 -15.69 26.37 -4.02
N ASP A 59 -15.33 27.66 -4.17
CA ASP A 59 -15.04 28.28 -5.46
C ASP A 59 -13.52 28.42 -5.77
N TRP A 60 -12.68 27.54 -5.21
CA TRP A 60 -11.24 27.66 -5.35
C TRP A 60 -10.73 27.49 -6.77
N HIS A 61 -11.49 26.84 -7.65
CA HIS A 61 -11.14 26.69 -9.06
C HIS A 61 -11.17 28.01 -9.84
N THR A 62 -11.81 29.05 -9.30
CA THR A 62 -11.83 30.42 -9.88
C THR A 62 -10.83 31.35 -9.18
N ASP A 63 -10.24 30.95 -8.08
CA ASP A 63 -9.24 31.73 -7.35
C ASP A 63 -7.91 31.72 -8.10
N GLU A 64 -7.34 32.89 -8.39
CA GLU A 64 -6.06 33.02 -9.10
C GLU A 64 -4.91 32.25 -8.47
N ARG A 65 -4.97 31.97 -7.18
CA ARG A 65 -3.96 31.17 -6.46
C ARG A 65 -4.04 29.69 -6.77
N PHE A 66 -5.20 29.19 -7.26
CA PHE A 66 -5.49 27.74 -7.38
C PHE A 66 -6.06 27.34 -8.73
N ALA A 67 -6.40 28.26 -9.62
CA ALA A 67 -7.11 28.02 -10.87
C ALA A 67 -6.37 27.04 -11.79
N THR A 68 -5.04 27.07 -11.82
CA THR A 68 -4.23 26.17 -12.62
C THR A 68 -3.29 25.32 -11.76
N ASN A 69 -2.88 24.14 -12.27
CA ASN A 69 -1.95 23.29 -11.53
C ASN A 69 -0.63 24.01 -11.14
N PRO A 70 0.04 24.79 -12.01
CA PRO A 70 1.23 25.55 -11.58
C PRO A 70 0.97 26.50 -10.41
N GLN A 71 -0.18 27.15 -10.38
CA GLN A 71 -0.57 28.03 -9.27
C GLN A 71 -0.82 27.24 -7.99
N ARG A 72 -1.47 26.05 -8.07
CA ARG A 72 -1.64 25.15 -6.93
C ARG A 72 -0.30 24.59 -6.42
N VAL A 73 0.63 24.28 -7.31
CA VAL A 73 1.99 23.85 -6.91
C VAL A 73 2.71 24.96 -6.15
N ALA A 74 2.61 26.22 -6.62
CA ALA A 74 3.21 27.38 -5.96
C ALA A 74 2.57 27.68 -4.58
N ASN A 75 1.26 27.42 -4.44
CA ASN A 75 0.48 27.67 -3.22
C ASN A 75 0.10 26.36 -2.47
N ARG A 76 0.92 25.32 -2.61
CA ARG A 76 0.66 23.97 -2.09
C ARG A 76 0.29 23.95 -0.62
N GLU A 77 1.10 24.58 0.23
CA GLU A 77 0.89 24.57 1.67
C GLU A 77 -0.45 25.19 2.07
N LEU A 78 -0.80 26.30 1.44
CA LEU A 78 -2.07 26.97 1.67
C LEU A 78 -3.25 26.09 1.26
N LEU A 79 -3.24 25.57 0.03
CA LEU A 79 -4.34 24.74 -0.49
C LEU A 79 -4.48 23.43 0.29
N CYS A 80 -3.37 22.72 0.52
CA CYS A 80 -3.42 21.45 1.25
C CYS A 80 -3.81 21.66 2.72
N GLY A 81 -3.46 22.78 3.33
CA GLY A 81 -3.92 23.15 4.66
C GLY A 81 -5.44 23.34 4.73
N GLU A 82 -6.03 24.04 3.75
CA GLU A 82 -7.50 24.18 3.67
C GLU A 82 -8.19 22.84 3.37
N LEU A 83 -7.67 22.04 2.45
CA LEU A 83 -8.18 20.70 2.17
C LEU A 83 -8.18 19.80 3.42
N THR A 84 -7.11 19.84 4.20
CA THR A 84 -7.02 19.10 5.46
C THR A 84 -8.15 19.43 6.42
N LYS A 85 -8.48 20.72 6.57
CA LYS A 85 -9.59 21.18 7.40
C LYS A 85 -10.96 20.71 6.88
N HIS A 86 -11.12 20.65 5.55
CA HIS A 86 -12.35 20.15 4.94
C HIS A 86 -12.49 18.63 5.11
N PHE A 87 -11.43 17.87 4.85
CA PHE A 87 -11.46 16.42 4.96
C PHE A 87 -11.65 15.92 6.39
N ALA A 88 -11.16 16.65 7.39
CA ALA A 88 -11.38 16.32 8.80
C ALA A 88 -12.84 16.36 9.26
N LYS A 89 -13.76 16.92 8.46
CA LYS A 89 -15.19 17.07 8.83
C LYS A 89 -16.04 15.82 8.61
N GLN A 90 -15.55 14.84 7.85
CA GLN A 90 -16.27 13.62 7.49
C GLN A 90 -15.34 12.41 7.51
N SER A 91 -15.94 11.21 7.60
CA SER A 91 -15.19 9.96 7.60
C SER A 91 -14.48 9.70 6.28
N ARG A 92 -13.42 8.88 6.32
CA ARG A 92 -12.76 8.35 5.10
C ARG A 92 -13.74 7.69 4.15
N THR A 93 -14.67 6.92 4.65
CA THR A 93 -15.67 6.21 3.83
C THR A 93 -16.53 7.19 3.05
N TYR A 94 -17.03 8.24 3.71
CA TYR A 94 -17.79 9.30 3.04
C TYR A 94 -16.98 9.94 1.92
N TRP A 95 -15.71 10.32 2.18
CA TRP A 95 -14.88 10.97 1.16
C TRP A 95 -14.58 10.05 -0.02
N LEU A 96 -14.29 8.78 0.22
CA LEU A 96 -14.06 7.82 -0.86
C LEU A 96 -15.29 7.66 -1.76
N GLU A 97 -16.47 7.60 -1.18
CA GLU A 97 -17.73 7.49 -1.93
C GLU A 97 -17.98 8.72 -2.82
N VAL A 98 -17.94 9.93 -2.27
CA VAL A 98 -18.27 11.14 -3.02
C VAL A 98 -17.20 11.50 -4.06
N LEU A 99 -15.93 11.23 -3.77
CA LEU A 99 -14.83 11.44 -4.71
C LEU A 99 -14.87 10.45 -5.88
N ASP A 100 -15.16 9.18 -5.61
CA ASP A 100 -15.32 8.16 -6.65
C ASP A 100 -16.50 8.47 -7.57
N GLN A 101 -17.66 8.85 -7.01
CA GLN A 101 -18.83 9.30 -7.78
C GLN A 101 -18.54 10.50 -8.67
N ALA A 102 -17.67 11.43 -8.21
CA ALA A 102 -17.22 12.57 -9.01
C ALA A 102 -16.15 12.19 -10.06
N GLY A 103 -15.68 10.96 -10.07
CA GLY A 103 -14.62 10.47 -10.96
C GLY A 103 -13.24 11.08 -10.60
N ILE A 104 -12.98 11.32 -9.32
CA ILE A 104 -11.71 11.80 -8.80
C ILE A 104 -10.95 10.62 -8.20
N PRO A 105 -9.76 10.27 -8.73
CA PRO A 105 -8.99 9.15 -8.22
C PRO A 105 -8.63 9.31 -6.73
N CYS A 106 -9.05 8.34 -5.95
CA CYS A 106 -8.80 8.27 -4.51
C CYS A 106 -8.68 6.81 -4.05
N GLY A 107 -8.18 6.60 -2.85
CA GLY A 107 -8.07 5.25 -2.28
C GLY A 107 -7.78 5.28 -0.78
N ALA A 108 -8.30 4.29 -0.05
CA ALA A 108 -8.05 4.17 1.37
C ALA A 108 -6.58 3.78 1.65
N ILE A 109 -6.04 4.32 2.74
CA ILE A 109 -4.81 3.79 3.34
C ILE A 109 -5.25 2.78 4.39
N HIS A 110 -4.93 1.52 4.15
CA HIS A 110 -5.30 0.41 5.01
C HIS A 110 -4.16 0.02 5.97
N ASN A 111 -4.48 -0.39 7.17
CA ASN A 111 -3.57 -1.19 7.97
C ASN A 111 -3.52 -2.63 7.44
N VAL A 112 -2.58 -3.44 7.95
CA VAL A 112 -2.39 -4.83 7.45
C VAL A 112 -3.64 -5.69 7.62
N ALA A 113 -4.36 -5.55 8.73
CA ALA A 113 -5.57 -6.33 8.98
C ALA A 113 -6.69 -5.94 8.01
N GLU A 114 -6.91 -4.64 7.80
CA GLU A 114 -7.86 -4.14 6.80
C GLU A 114 -7.51 -4.61 5.38
N ALA A 115 -6.24 -4.50 5.00
CA ALA A 115 -5.78 -4.91 3.67
C ALA A 115 -6.02 -6.41 3.41
N LEU A 116 -5.73 -7.27 4.39
CA LEU A 116 -5.97 -8.72 4.28
C LEU A 116 -7.45 -9.09 4.33
N ALA A 117 -8.29 -8.26 4.93
CA ALA A 117 -9.74 -8.45 4.97
C ALA A 117 -10.47 -7.97 3.71
N MET A 118 -9.78 -7.25 2.80
CA MET A 118 -10.39 -6.77 1.57
C MET A 118 -10.95 -7.91 0.71
N PRO A 119 -12.13 -7.73 0.08
CA PRO A 119 -12.70 -8.72 -0.84
C PRO A 119 -11.73 -9.15 -1.94
N GLN A 120 -10.94 -8.22 -2.46
CA GLN A 120 -9.92 -8.50 -3.47
C GLN A 120 -8.80 -9.41 -2.94
N ALA A 121 -8.34 -9.21 -1.71
CA ALA A 121 -7.32 -10.06 -1.09
C ALA A 121 -7.85 -11.48 -0.87
N GLN A 122 -9.12 -11.61 -0.49
CA GLN A 122 -9.78 -12.90 -0.33
C GLN A 122 -10.01 -13.59 -1.68
N ALA A 123 -10.55 -12.89 -2.68
CA ALA A 123 -10.77 -13.42 -4.03
C ALA A 123 -9.48 -13.88 -4.71
N ARG A 124 -8.36 -13.25 -4.37
CA ARG A 124 -7.03 -13.66 -4.84
C ARG A 124 -6.34 -14.70 -3.95
N GLU A 125 -7.03 -15.21 -2.95
CA GLU A 125 -6.49 -16.24 -2.02
C GLU A 125 -5.15 -15.81 -1.40
N MET A 126 -5.10 -14.55 -0.95
CA MET A 126 -3.86 -13.99 -0.36
C MET A 126 -3.59 -14.50 1.06
N ILE A 127 -4.50 -15.31 1.63
CA ILE A 127 -4.31 -16.00 2.90
C ILE A 127 -4.44 -17.49 2.64
N VAL A 128 -3.40 -18.25 2.97
CA VAL A 128 -3.35 -19.70 2.88
C VAL A 128 -3.48 -20.29 4.28
N ASN A 129 -4.34 -21.30 4.43
CA ASN A 129 -4.54 -22.02 5.69
C ASN A 129 -3.99 -23.46 5.52
N PHE A 130 -3.06 -23.82 6.41
CA PHE A 130 -2.60 -25.21 6.55
C PHE A 130 -3.35 -25.85 7.71
N THR A 131 -4.01 -26.97 7.46
CA THR A 131 -4.85 -27.68 8.43
C THR A 131 -4.20 -28.94 9.01
N GLU A 132 -2.97 -29.25 8.62
CA GLU A 132 -2.30 -30.44 9.07
C GLU A 132 -1.66 -30.29 10.46
N GLN A 133 -1.75 -31.35 11.27
CA GLN A 133 -1.12 -31.54 12.58
C GLN A 133 -1.53 -30.57 13.70
N GLY A 134 -2.83 -30.39 13.93
CA GLY A 134 -3.35 -29.97 15.26
C GLY A 134 -3.46 -28.49 15.54
N SER A 135 -2.80 -27.61 14.83
CA SER A 135 -2.99 -26.15 14.94
C SER A 135 -3.02 -25.52 13.55
N PRO A 136 -4.05 -24.74 13.22
CA PRO A 136 -4.11 -24.08 11.92
C PRO A 136 -2.99 -23.04 11.82
N VAL A 137 -2.13 -23.21 10.83
CA VAL A 137 -1.11 -22.20 10.48
C VAL A 137 -1.61 -21.39 9.30
N ARG A 138 -1.56 -20.05 9.43
CA ARG A 138 -1.91 -19.12 8.37
C ARG A 138 -0.65 -18.48 7.80
N ALA A 139 -0.57 -18.43 6.47
CA ALA A 139 0.52 -17.77 5.76
C ALA A 139 0.01 -16.87 4.64
N LEU A 140 0.87 -15.97 4.17
CA LEU A 140 0.56 -15.16 2.98
C LEU A 140 0.67 -16.01 1.72
N GLY A 141 -0.33 -15.91 0.86
CA GLY A 141 -0.35 -16.53 -0.45
C GLY A 141 0.58 -15.81 -1.45
N ASN A 142 1.01 -16.53 -2.47
CA ASN A 142 1.78 -15.94 -3.56
C ASN A 142 0.88 -15.02 -4.42
N PRO A 143 1.25 -13.76 -4.64
CA PRO A 143 0.47 -12.83 -5.47
C PRO A 143 0.54 -13.18 -6.96
N ILE A 144 1.54 -13.95 -7.40
CA ILE A 144 1.70 -14.36 -8.80
C ILE A 144 0.81 -15.58 -9.05
N LYS A 145 -0.16 -15.46 -9.94
CA LYS A 145 -1.08 -16.51 -10.35
C LYS A 145 -0.80 -16.92 -11.79
N LEU A 146 -0.03 -17.99 -11.96
CA LEU A 146 0.32 -18.54 -13.29
C LEU A 146 -0.73 -19.58 -13.70
N SER A 147 -1.29 -19.46 -14.91
CA SER A 147 -2.31 -20.38 -15.43
C SER A 147 -1.74 -21.77 -15.77
N ALA A 148 -0.53 -21.82 -16.32
CA ALA A 148 0.10 -23.07 -16.72
C ALA A 148 0.87 -23.78 -15.61
N SER A 149 1.29 -23.04 -14.56
CA SER A 149 2.09 -23.56 -13.45
C SER A 149 1.59 -22.93 -12.13
N PRO A 150 0.38 -23.29 -11.68
CA PRO A 150 -0.18 -22.73 -10.46
C PRO A 150 0.67 -23.08 -9.23
N VAL A 151 0.78 -22.15 -8.31
CA VAL A 151 1.48 -22.37 -7.04
C VAL A 151 0.71 -23.39 -6.20
N THR A 152 1.41 -24.35 -5.63
CA THR A 152 0.87 -25.32 -4.68
C THR A 152 1.52 -25.13 -3.31
N TYR A 153 0.70 -25.17 -2.26
CA TYR A 153 1.15 -25.07 -0.87
C TYR A 153 1.09 -26.48 -0.26
N ARG A 154 2.25 -27.16 -0.17
CA ARG A 154 2.32 -28.59 0.20
C ARG A 154 2.47 -28.78 1.70
N THR A 155 3.29 -27.95 2.33
CA THR A 155 3.64 -28.07 3.75
C THR A 155 3.58 -26.71 4.42
N PRO A 156 3.19 -26.63 5.71
CA PRO A 156 3.31 -25.42 6.49
C PRO A 156 4.78 -25.05 6.73
N PRO A 157 5.08 -23.82 7.18
CA PRO A 157 6.41 -23.48 7.69
C PRO A 157 6.85 -24.47 8.78
N PRO A 158 8.06 -25.05 8.69
CA PRO A 158 8.50 -26.07 9.63
C PRO A 158 8.78 -25.46 11.02
N LYS A 159 8.63 -26.29 12.06
CA LYS A 159 9.16 -26.00 13.38
C LYS A 159 10.69 -26.12 13.37
N LEU A 160 11.34 -25.54 14.38
CA LEU A 160 12.77 -25.67 14.54
C LEU A 160 13.16 -27.17 14.59
N SER A 161 14.13 -27.57 13.77
CA SER A 161 14.64 -28.93 13.62
C SER A 161 13.64 -29.98 13.10
N GLU A 162 12.45 -29.61 12.64
CA GLU A 162 11.41 -30.56 12.18
C GLU A 162 11.90 -31.47 11.07
N HIS A 163 12.74 -30.97 10.16
CA HIS A 163 13.24 -31.70 8.99
C HIS A 163 14.72 -32.10 9.10
N THR A 164 15.38 -31.93 10.26
CA THR A 164 16.81 -32.20 10.42
C THR A 164 17.14 -33.67 10.10
N ASP A 165 16.39 -34.59 10.67
CA ASP A 165 16.67 -36.03 10.53
C ASP A 165 16.44 -36.48 9.08
N SER A 166 15.32 -36.11 8.48
CA SER A 166 15.01 -36.47 7.10
C SER A 166 16.03 -35.88 6.12
N THR A 167 16.42 -34.62 6.33
CA THR A 167 17.39 -33.94 5.47
C THR A 167 18.78 -34.62 5.56
N LEU A 168 19.22 -34.94 6.77
CA LEU A 168 20.49 -35.65 6.96
C LEU A 168 20.46 -37.08 6.37
N ALA A 169 19.34 -37.77 6.54
CA ALA A 169 19.15 -39.12 5.92
C ALA A 169 19.20 -39.02 4.39
N ASP A 170 18.56 -38.05 3.77
CA ASP A 170 18.60 -37.81 2.32
C ASP A 170 20.01 -37.49 1.82
N LEU A 171 20.85 -36.88 2.67
CA LEU A 171 22.27 -36.62 2.41
C LEU A 171 23.18 -37.86 2.63
N GLY A 172 22.62 -39.00 3.08
CA GLY A 172 23.33 -40.26 3.26
C GLY A 172 23.88 -40.47 4.66
N TYR A 173 23.51 -39.70 5.66
CA TYR A 173 23.85 -39.94 7.06
C TYR A 173 22.94 -41.04 7.61
N ASP A 174 23.52 -42.02 8.25
CA ASP A 174 22.76 -43.03 8.95
C ASP A 174 22.25 -42.54 10.31
N SER A 175 21.37 -43.33 10.93
CA SER A 175 20.73 -42.96 12.20
C SER A 175 21.72 -42.78 13.35
N GLU A 176 22.84 -43.54 13.35
CA GLU A 176 23.86 -43.46 14.39
C GLU A 176 24.67 -42.15 14.26
N MET A 177 25.04 -41.78 13.04
CA MET A 177 25.70 -40.51 12.73
C MET A 177 24.81 -39.32 13.07
N ILE A 178 23.52 -39.37 12.73
CA ILE A 178 22.56 -38.28 13.08
C ILE A 178 22.43 -38.16 14.60
N ALA A 179 22.29 -39.25 15.33
CA ALA A 179 22.23 -39.24 16.80
C ALA A 179 23.50 -38.63 17.43
N LYS A 180 24.67 -38.95 16.86
CA LYS A 180 25.94 -38.36 17.30
C LYS A 180 26.01 -36.85 17.07
N LEU A 181 25.62 -36.37 15.86
CA LEU A 181 25.61 -34.96 15.55
C LEU A 181 24.72 -34.18 16.52
N LYS A 182 23.56 -34.73 16.91
CA LYS A 182 22.68 -34.18 17.92
C LYS A 182 23.30 -34.16 19.31
N ALA A 183 23.94 -35.25 19.71
CA ALA A 183 24.59 -35.34 21.03
C ALA A 183 25.76 -34.38 21.17
N ASP A 184 26.48 -34.14 20.07
CA ASP A 184 27.60 -33.21 20.00
C ASP A 184 27.12 -31.73 19.84
N GLY A 185 25.81 -31.44 19.76
CA GLY A 185 25.24 -30.11 19.60
C GLY A 185 25.58 -29.43 18.28
N ILE A 186 25.82 -30.20 17.24
CA ILE A 186 26.13 -29.71 15.88
C ILE A 186 24.84 -29.37 15.12
N VAL A 187 23.77 -30.15 15.37
CA VAL A 187 22.43 -29.97 14.79
C VAL A 187 21.34 -30.11 15.85
#